data_187a5da197852e1e4ffe1c502a98b165
#
_entry.id   187a5da197852e1e4ffe1c502a98b165
#
_cell.length_a   1.000
_cell.length_b   1.000
_cell.length_c   1.000
_cell.angle_alpha   90.00
_cell.angle_beta   90.00
_cell.angle_gamma   90.00
#
_symmetry.space_group_name_H-M   'P 1'
#
loop_
_entity.id
_entity.type
_entity.pdbx_description
1 polymer ?
#
loop_
_entity_poly.entity_id
_entity_poly.type
_entity_poly.pdbx_seq_one_letter_code
_entity_poly.pdbx_strand_id
1 'polypeptide(L)'
;APSIQTQPTAQTEACTTTSFTLSVAANNTQSYQWLKNDVAINAATSSTYNIPSVASSDAATYKVVVSNSCGFNVTSNAAVLVVKSLPTVQTSATTTALCVGASHTLQVTAAANNGGTLTYQWKKAGVNIPNATTASLALTNLQTGDAAVYTVAVTNSCGTTTSPDYTITVSQAPIITLDPVSQALCAGATATFTANVTGATSVKWQRNGVDVGNTTNTLSISNIAAANAGSYTYLATNSCGTTTSAAATLAVNNKPVINSLTTTSPVCAGATATITSGVTPNGDNNLTYSWSLGGSVIVGANTGTLSIPNFQSANAGTYALVVTNSCGSSTGSSTTTLQLQPTPAVANVTDQTVCLGNTLNVAPVYTNVSGSNVTYQWYFEGNVLNGQTAAQLNISNITTSQAGRYFVTVNNGCNPVSGVPFNVIVLNAPSIQTQPTAQTEACTTTSFTLSVA
;
A
#
# COMPACT_ATOMS: atom_id res chain seq x y z
N ALA A 1 35.17 -70.19 -78.59
CA ALA A 1 34.17 -69.53 -77.79
C ALA A 1 34.65 -68.16 -77.34
N PRO A 2 33.84 -67.16 -77.18
CA PRO A 2 34.24 -65.91 -76.58
C PRO A 2 34.56 -66.16 -75.12
N SER A 3 35.46 -65.32 -74.51
CA SER A 3 35.80 -65.40 -73.11
C SER A 3 35.83 -64.01 -72.49
N ILE A 4 35.23 -63.84 -71.32
CA ILE A 4 35.22 -62.59 -70.60
C ILE A 4 36.51 -62.52 -69.75
N GLN A 5 37.32 -61.47 -70.01
CA GLN A 5 38.58 -61.21 -69.35
C GLN A 5 38.39 -60.36 -68.10
N THR A 6 37.52 -59.34 -68.17
CA THR A 6 37.15 -58.54 -67.08
C THR A 6 35.64 -58.52 -66.88
N GLN A 7 35.18 -59.01 -65.76
CA GLN A 7 33.75 -59.02 -65.40
C GLN A 7 33.27 -57.61 -65.06
N PRO A 8 32.02 -57.27 -65.28
CA PRO A 8 31.44 -56.09 -64.69
C PRO A 8 31.54 -56.14 -63.16
N THR A 9 31.75 -55.00 -62.50
CA THR A 9 31.87 -54.92 -61.07
C THR A 9 30.62 -55.50 -60.38
N ALA A 10 30.83 -56.46 -59.44
CA ALA A 10 29.73 -57.32 -58.93
C ALA A 10 28.67 -56.47 -58.14
N GLN A 11 29.07 -55.46 -57.44
CA GLN A 11 28.14 -54.52 -56.77
C GLN A 11 28.64 -53.08 -56.98
N THR A 12 27.75 -52.19 -57.34
CA THR A 12 28.07 -50.81 -57.62
C THR A 12 26.93 -49.91 -57.09
N GLU A 13 27.30 -48.75 -56.64
CA GLU A 13 26.35 -47.76 -56.14
C GLU A 13 26.41 -46.49 -56.97
N ALA A 14 25.25 -45.94 -57.27
CA ALA A 14 25.14 -44.67 -57.98
C ALA A 14 24.03 -43.85 -57.41
N CYS A 15 24.24 -42.53 -57.40
CA CYS A 15 23.20 -41.56 -56.94
C CYS A 15 22.27 -41.24 -58.13
N THR A 16 21.01 -41.01 -57.83
CA THR A 16 20.08 -40.47 -58.84
C THR A 16 20.67 -39.22 -59.50
N THR A 17 20.35 -39.03 -60.76
CA THR A 17 20.81 -37.90 -61.60
C THR A 17 22.31 -37.91 -61.96
N THR A 18 23.12 -38.82 -61.41
CA THR A 18 24.51 -39.00 -61.87
C THR A 18 24.60 -39.91 -63.05
N SER A 19 25.67 -39.87 -63.86
CA SER A 19 25.95 -40.86 -64.88
C SER A 19 26.55 -42.14 -64.29
N PHE A 20 26.23 -43.27 -64.84
CA PHE A 20 26.77 -44.57 -64.44
C PHE A 20 27.13 -45.43 -65.65
N THR A 21 28.28 -46.07 -65.66
CA THR A 21 28.76 -46.90 -66.76
C THR A 21 29.19 -48.27 -66.29
N LEU A 22 28.67 -49.31 -66.86
CA LEU A 22 29.15 -50.69 -66.77
C LEU A 22 30.06 -51.00 -67.94
N SER A 23 31.11 -51.78 -67.69
CA SER A 23 32.05 -52.20 -68.70
C SER A 23 32.41 -53.69 -68.60
N VAL A 24 32.73 -54.30 -69.72
CA VAL A 24 33.23 -55.64 -69.81
C VAL A 24 34.42 -55.64 -70.78
N ALA A 25 35.44 -56.51 -70.55
CA ALA A 25 36.44 -56.80 -71.52
C ALA A 25 36.35 -58.29 -71.90
N ALA A 26 36.30 -58.52 -73.18
CA ALA A 26 36.18 -59.92 -73.69
C ALA A 26 37.06 -60.14 -74.91
N ASN A 27 37.56 -61.37 -75.07
CA ASN A 27 38.32 -61.84 -76.23
C ASN A 27 37.46 -62.71 -77.14
N ASN A 28 37.84 -62.77 -78.41
CA ASN A 28 37.14 -63.58 -79.47
C ASN A 28 35.65 -63.24 -79.54
N THR A 29 35.28 -61.99 -79.43
CA THR A 29 33.93 -61.46 -79.44
C THR A 29 33.69 -60.62 -80.68
N GLN A 30 32.40 -60.63 -81.12
CA GLN A 30 31.93 -59.85 -82.27
C GLN A 30 30.79 -58.90 -81.85
N SER A 31 30.00 -59.32 -80.85
CA SER A 31 28.88 -58.52 -80.41
C SER A 31 28.65 -58.64 -78.91
N TYR A 32 28.03 -57.65 -78.33
CA TYR A 32 27.60 -57.53 -76.93
C TYR A 32 26.09 -57.29 -76.88
N GLN A 33 25.40 -57.79 -75.85
CA GLN A 33 24.05 -57.45 -75.51
C GLN A 33 23.89 -57.34 -74.03
N TRP A 34 23.67 -56.11 -73.48
CA TRP A 34 23.41 -55.92 -72.09
C TRP A 34 21.98 -56.31 -71.72
N LEU A 35 21.80 -56.92 -70.61
CA LEU A 35 20.53 -57.34 -70.03
C LEU A 35 20.31 -56.58 -68.71
N LYS A 36 19.04 -56.19 -68.42
CA LYS A 36 18.56 -55.65 -67.14
C LYS A 36 17.54 -56.62 -66.57
N ASN A 37 17.81 -57.30 -65.44
CA ASN A 37 17.00 -58.36 -64.87
C ASN A 37 16.69 -59.45 -65.91
N ASP A 38 17.72 -59.89 -66.63
CA ASP A 38 17.72 -60.90 -67.66
C ASP A 38 16.88 -60.49 -68.93
N VAL A 39 16.43 -59.26 -69.08
CA VAL A 39 15.75 -58.74 -70.23
C VAL A 39 16.71 -57.89 -71.08
N ALA A 40 16.76 -58.14 -72.38
CA ALA A 40 17.66 -57.37 -73.25
C ALA A 40 17.31 -55.89 -73.28
N ILE A 41 18.34 -55.05 -73.10
CA ILE A 41 18.27 -53.59 -73.18
C ILE A 41 18.42 -53.23 -74.66
N ASN A 42 17.43 -52.58 -75.22
CA ASN A 42 17.44 -52.18 -76.62
C ASN A 42 18.67 -51.30 -76.95
N ALA A 43 19.37 -51.63 -78.05
CA ALA A 43 20.55 -50.92 -78.56
C ALA A 43 21.77 -50.89 -77.60
N ALA A 44 21.78 -51.67 -76.56
CA ALA A 44 22.93 -51.79 -75.64
C ALA A 44 23.90 -52.86 -76.08
N THR A 45 24.63 -52.59 -77.19
CA THR A 45 25.43 -53.58 -77.97
C THR A 45 26.93 -53.25 -77.94
N SER A 46 27.38 -52.37 -77.03
CA SER A 46 28.81 -52.00 -76.85
C SER A 46 29.45 -52.75 -75.68
N SER A 47 30.76 -52.77 -75.61
CA SER A 47 31.51 -53.25 -74.43
C SER A 47 31.25 -52.44 -73.14
N THR A 48 30.59 -51.30 -73.34
CA THR A 48 30.16 -50.45 -72.19
C THR A 48 28.67 -50.17 -72.30
N TYR A 49 27.97 -50.11 -71.18
CA TYR A 49 26.59 -49.66 -71.06
C TYR A 49 26.57 -48.40 -70.12
N ASN A 50 26.12 -47.31 -70.71
CA ASN A 50 26.09 -46.02 -69.94
C ASN A 50 24.62 -45.64 -69.69
N ILE A 51 24.33 -45.32 -68.45
CA ILE A 51 23.09 -44.68 -67.96
C ILE A 51 23.44 -43.21 -67.69
N PRO A 52 23.06 -42.28 -68.58
CA PRO A 52 23.52 -40.88 -68.46
C PRO A 52 22.93 -40.12 -67.28
N SER A 53 21.77 -40.53 -66.82
CA SER A 53 21.10 -39.98 -65.64
C SER A 53 20.38 -41.08 -64.91
N VAL A 54 20.97 -41.57 -63.81
CA VAL A 54 20.43 -42.71 -63.04
C VAL A 54 19.10 -42.34 -62.41
N ALA A 55 18.06 -43.15 -62.62
CA ALA A 55 16.79 -43.04 -61.93
C ALA A 55 16.61 -44.23 -60.97
N SER A 56 15.70 -44.11 -60.00
CA SER A 56 15.42 -45.16 -59.02
C SER A 56 14.98 -46.48 -59.72
N SER A 57 14.36 -46.37 -60.86
CA SER A 57 13.97 -47.51 -61.71
C SER A 57 15.16 -48.28 -62.32
N ASP A 58 16.38 -47.70 -62.24
CA ASP A 58 17.59 -48.37 -62.79
C ASP A 58 18.24 -49.29 -61.74
N ALA A 59 17.76 -49.33 -60.55
CA ALA A 59 18.16 -50.36 -59.60
C ALA A 59 17.81 -51.73 -60.07
N ALA A 60 18.81 -52.52 -60.41
CA ALA A 60 18.59 -53.85 -61.10
C ALA A 60 19.90 -54.63 -61.06
N THR A 61 19.76 -55.91 -61.49
CA THR A 61 20.88 -56.76 -61.82
C THR A 61 21.16 -56.65 -63.34
N TYR A 62 22.40 -56.35 -63.67
CA TYR A 62 22.86 -56.19 -65.03
C TYR A 62 23.80 -57.36 -65.42
N LYS A 63 23.66 -57.90 -66.63
CA LYS A 63 24.57 -58.88 -67.21
C LYS A 63 24.84 -58.48 -68.67
N VAL A 64 25.90 -58.95 -69.23
CA VAL A 64 26.17 -58.83 -70.67
C VAL A 64 26.40 -60.19 -71.28
N VAL A 65 25.71 -60.46 -72.39
CA VAL A 65 25.97 -61.58 -73.24
C VAL A 65 26.96 -61.20 -74.34
N VAL A 66 28.06 -61.93 -74.44
CA VAL A 66 29.14 -61.70 -75.39
C VAL A 66 29.08 -62.81 -76.39
N SER A 67 29.00 -62.52 -77.70
CA SER A 67 28.84 -63.53 -78.76
C SER A 67 29.91 -63.38 -79.87
N ASN A 68 30.23 -64.48 -80.54
CA ASN A 68 31.14 -64.46 -81.68
C ASN A 68 30.41 -64.83 -82.93
N SER A 69 31.09 -64.79 -84.11
CA SER A 69 30.53 -65.14 -85.43
C SER A 69 30.13 -66.62 -85.59
N CYS A 70 30.62 -67.51 -84.75
CA CYS A 70 30.27 -68.93 -84.74
C CYS A 70 29.05 -69.29 -83.91
N GLY A 71 28.32 -68.30 -83.38
CA GLY A 71 27.10 -68.48 -82.58
C GLY A 71 27.32 -68.87 -81.10
N PHE A 72 28.56 -68.92 -80.69
CA PHE A 72 28.86 -69.16 -79.24
C PHE A 72 28.69 -67.86 -78.43
N ASN A 73 28.10 -68.00 -77.29
CA ASN A 73 27.92 -66.90 -76.36
C ASN A 73 28.38 -67.26 -74.96
N VAL A 74 28.76 -66.25 -74.18
CA VAL A 74 29.12 -66.28 -72.73
C VAL A 74 28.44 -65.12 -72.03
N THR A 75 27.80 -65.42 -70.91
CA THR A 75 27.16 -64.43 -70.11
C THR A 75 28.09 -64.01 -68.93
N SER A 76 28.16 -62.78 -68.68
CA SER A 76 28.94 -62.27 -67.53
C SER A 76 28.33 -62.63 -66.17
N ASN A 77 29.13 -62.52 -65.14
CA ASN A 77 28.63 -62.48 -63.75
C ASN A 77 27.62 -61.33 -63.63
N ALA A 78 26.73 -61.44 -62.66
CA ALA A 78 25.76 -60.38 -62.29
C ALA A 78 26.47 -59.20 -61.69
N ALA A 79 26.16 -57.99 -62.18
CA ALA A 79 26.50 -56.70 -61.57
C ALA A 79 25.24 -56.09 -60.96
N VAL A 80 25.18 -55.88 -59.72
CA VAL A 80 24.03 -55.28 -58.99
C VAL A 80 24.25 -53.77 -58.89
N LEU A 81 23.36 -52.97 -59.48
CA LEU A 81 23.31 -51.51 -59.28
C LEU A 81 22.34 -51.18 -58.19
N VAL A 82 22.88 -50.66 -57.07
CA VAL A 82 22.12 -50.07 -55.97
C VAL A 82 22.01 -48.56 -56.24
N VAL A 83 20.76 -48.10 -56.45
CA VAL A 83 20.52 -46.66 -56.64
C VAL A 83 20.19 -45.99 -55.31
N LYS A 84 20.94 -44.99 -55.01
CA LYS A 84 20.78 -44.09 -53.88
C LYS A 84 20.21 -42.77 -54.36
N SER A 85 19.53 -42.03 -53.45
CA SER A 85 19.08 -40.66 -53.71
C SER A 85 19.42 -39.74 -52.52
N LEU A 86 19.22 -38.45 -52.74
CA LEU A 86 19.33 -37.45 -51.66
C LEU A 86 18.45 -37.87 -50.46
N PRO A 87 18.83 -37.49 -49.24
CA PRO A 87 18.00 -37.70 -48.06
C PRO A 87 16.63 -37.05 -48.26
N THR A 88 15.58 -37.73 -47.80
CA THR A 88 14.26 -37.10 -47.68
C THR A 88 14.09 -36.61 -46.26
N VAL A 89 13.57 -35.37 -46.09
CA VAL A 89 13.29 -34.77 -44.82
C VAL A 89 11.78 -34.71 -44.64
N GLN A 90 11.26 -35.38 -43.63
CA GLN A 90 9.83 -35.49 -43.32
C GLN A 90 9.48 -34.59 -42.15
N THR A 91 9.48 -33.28 -42.34
CA THR A 91 9.04 -32.27 -41.36
C THR A 91 8.30 -31.18 -42.08
N SER A 92 7.33 -30.57 -41.40
CA SER A 92 6.61 -29.39 -41.87
C SER A 92 7.27 -28.12 -41.33
N ALA A 93 7.17 -27.03 -42.08
CA ALA A 93 7.52 -25.73 -41.56
C ALA A 93 6.66 -25.43 -40.33
N THR A 94 7.27 -24.97 -39.26
CA THR A 94 6.57 -24.65 -38.01
C THR A 94 6.95 -23.28 -37.50
N THR A 95 5.98 -22.59 -36.88
CA THR A 95 6.22 -21.37 -36.13
C THR A 95 5.89 -21.64 -34.66
N THR A 96 6.83 -21.46 -33.79
CA THR A 96 6.66 -21.68 -32.36
C THR A 96 6.98 -20.39 -31.60
N ALA A 97 6.00 -19.91 -30.83
CA ALA A 97 6.17 -18.76 -29.94
C ALA A 97 6.53 -19.26 -28.53
N LEU A 98 7.62 -18.78 -28.01
CA LEU A 98 8.19 -19.17 -26.72
C LEU A 98 8.49 -17.94 -25.87
N CYS A 99 8.72 -18.15 -24.58
CA CYS A 99 9.07 -17.09 -23.66
C CYS A 99 10.55 -17.19 -23.26
N VAL A 100 11.12 -16.05 -22.90
CA VAL A 100 12.47 -16.01 -22.31
C VAL A 100 12.59 -16.99 -21.14
N GLY A 101 13.69 -17.73 -21.09
CA GLY A 101 13.91 -18.76 -20.08
C GLY A 101 13.32 -20.13 -20.43
N ALA A 102 12.43 -20.22 -21.42
CA ALA A 102 11.86 -21.49 -21.84
C ALA A 102 12.92 -22.40 -22.51
N SER A 103 12.60 -23.68 -22.63
CA SER A 103 13.37 -24.65 -23.39
C SER A 103 12.48 -25.29 -24.46
N HIS A 104 13.05 -25.57 -25.60
CA HIS A 104 12.35 -26.21 -26.73
C HIS A 104 13.31 -27.11 -27.48
N THR A 105 12.82 -28.21 -28.02
CA THR A 105 13.64 -29.12 -28.85
C THR A 105 13.09 -29.18 -30.27
N LEU A 106 13.88 -28.76 -31.23
CA LEU A 106 13.64 -28.97 -32.62
C LEU A 106 14.05 -30.39 -33.02
N GLN A 107 13.25 -31.07 -33.84
CA GLN A 107 13.51 -32.45 -34.23
C GLN A 107 13.24 -32.62 -35.72
N VAL A 108 14.11 -33.36 -36.40
CA VAL A 108 13.95 -33.72 -37.80
C VAL A 108 13.84 -35.24 -37.94
N THR A 109 12.92 -35.68 -38.79
CA THR A 109 12.86 -37.06 -39.24
C THR A 109 13.35 -37.11 -40.67
N ALA A 110 14.34 -37.94 -40.94
CA ALA A 110 14.93 -38.05 -42.27
C ALA A 110 15.15 -39.52 -42.66
N ALA A 111 15.05 -39.84 -43.95
CA ALA A 111 15.36 -41.15 -44.51
C ALA A 111 16.60 -41.05 -45.40
N ALA A 112 17.49 -42.04 -45.28
CA ALA A 112 18.74 -42.09 -46.02
C ALA A 112 18.59 -42.60 -47.48
N ASN A 113 17.45 -43.09 -47.87
CA ASN A 113 17.11 -43.59 -49.21
C ASN A 113 18.19 -44.53 -49.81
N ASN A 114 18.10 -45.82 -49.45
CA ASN A 114 19.01 -46.91 -49.81
C ASN A 114 20.38 -46.91 -49.12
N GLY A 115 20.34 -46.64 -47.84
CA GLY A 115 21.48 -46.91 -47.03
C GLY A 115 22.57 -45.83 -47.12
N GLY A 116 23.07 -45.57 -46.12
CA GLY A 116 24.09 -44.59 -45.95
C GLY A 116 23.87 -43.92 -44.57
N THR A 117 24.92 -43.51 -44.03
CA THR A 117 24.90 -42.74 -42.77
C THR A 117 24.38 -41.35 -43.05
N LEU A 118 23.38 -40.90 -42.26
CA LEU A 118 22.95 -39.51 -42.26
C LEU A 118 23.83 -38.70 -41.32
N THR A 119 24.26 -37.54 -41.80
CA THR A 119 24.88 -36.50 -40.98
C THR A 119 23.96 -35.30 -40.97
N TYR A 120 24.01 -34.55 -39.87
CA TYR A 120 23.13 -33.39 -39.64
C TYR A 120 23.98 -32.16 -39.36
N GLN A 121 23.50 -30.99 -39.73
CA GLN A 121 24.05 -29.72 -39.31
C GLN A 121 22.92 -28.68 -39.17
N TRP A 122 22.63 -28.31 -37.94
CA TRP A 122 21.65 -27.24 -37.66
C TRP A 122 22.25 -25.86 -37.94
N LYS A 123 21.39 -24.96 -38.42
CA LYS A 123 21.71 -23.58 -38.75
C LYS A 123 20.70 -22.65 -38.08
N LYS A 124 21.19 -21.49 -37.61
CA LYS A 124 20.37 -20.37 -37.11
C LYS A 124 20.55 -19.21 -38.10
N ALA A 125 19.46 -18.71 -38.68
CA ALA A 125 19.51 -17.65 -39.68
C ALA A 125 20.55 -17.95 -40.80
N GLY A 126 20.62 -19.23 -41.25
CA GLY A 126 21.55 -19.68 -42.29
C GLY A 126 22.99 -19.96 -41.80
N VAL A 127 23.36 -19.62 -40.61
CA VAL A 127 24.70 -19.83 -40.03
C VAL A 127 24.76 -21.15 -39.24
N ASN A 128 25.83 -21.94 -39.45
CA ASN A 128 26.00 -23.22 -38.74
C ASN A 128 26.09 -23.01 -37.22
N ILE A 129 25.33 -23.80 -36.45
CA ILE A 129 25.42 -23.86 -34.99
C ILE A 129 26.53 -24.89 -34.68
N PRO A 130 27.60 -24.48 -33.99
CA PRO A 130 28.70 -25.37 -33.64
C PRO A 130 28.22 -26.60 -32.85
N ASN A 131 28.72 -27.80 -33.22
CA ASN A 131 28.41 -29.09 -32.58
C ASN A 131 26.90 -29.53 -32.65
N ALA A 132 26.06 -28.83 -33.39
CA ALA A 132 24.66 -29.22 -33.60
C ALA A 132 24.52 -30.20 -34.75
N THR A 133 25.00 -31.45 -34.55
CA THR A 133 25.18 -32.48 -35.57
C THR A 133 24.31 -33.74 -35.34
N THR A 134 23.25 -33.61 -34.55
CA THR A 134 22.28 -34.69 -34.31
C THR A 134 20.92 -34.37 -34.94
N ALA A 135 20.04 -35.40 -35.01
CA ALA A 135 18.69 -35.22 -35.52
C ALA A 135 17.79 -34.28 -34.70
N SER A 136 18.27 -33.87 -33.51
CA SER A 136 17.57 -32.92 -32.63
C SER A 136 18.47 -31.79 -32.22
N LEU A 137 17.89 -30.59 -32.04
CA LEU A 137 18.54 -29.41 -31.48
C LEU A 137 17.78 -28.95 -30.23
N ALA A 138 18.43 -29.06 -29.07
CA ALA A 138 17.89 -28.54 -27.83
C ALA A 138 18.23 -27.05 -27.70
N LEU A 139 17.20 -26.22 -27.56
CA LEU A 139 17.28 -24.79 -27.24
C LEU A 139 16.91 -24.63 -25.78
N THR A 140 17.85 -24.19 -24.93
CA THR A 140 17.63 -24.09 -23.48
C THR A 140 17.84 -22.65 -23.01
N ASN A 141 17.06 -22.23 -22.01
CA ASN A 141 17.14 -20.89 -21.46
C ASN A 141 17.11 -19.79 -22.53
N LEU A 142 16.10 -19.85 -23.39
CA LEU A 142 15.94 -18.97 -24.54
C LEU A 142 15.98 -17.50 -24.16
N GLN A 143 16.67 -16.72 -24.94
CA GLN A 143 16.73 -15.27 -24.86
C GLN A 143 16.07 -14.64 -26.12
N THR A 144 15.73 -13.35 -26.06
CA THR A 144 15.13 -12.66 -27.22
C THR A 144 16.00 -12.74 -28.48
N GLY A 145 17.33 -12.80 -28.31
CA GLY A 145 18.29 -13.00 -29.40
C GLY A 145 18.25 -14.40 -30.05
N ASP A 146 17.51 -15.35 -29.46
CA ASP A 146 17.34 -16.69 -30.05
C ASP A 146 16.16 -16.77 -31.01
N ALA A 147 15.39 -15.71 -31.11
CA ALA A 147 14.35 -15.60 -32.15
C ALA A 147 15.00 -15.59 -33.53
N ALA A 148 14.69 -16.64 -34.35
CA ALA A 148 15.28 -16.82 -35.66
C ALA A 148 14.55 -17.92 -36.44
N VAL A 149 14.91 -18.03 -37.70
CA VAL A 149 14.63 -19.22 -38.51
C VAL A 149 15.75 -20.22 -38.32
N TYR A 150 15.38 -21.44 -37.97
CA TYR A 150 16.28 -22.60 -37.82
C TYR A 150 16.02 -23.58 -38.98
N THR A 151 17.11 -24.12 -39.51
CA THR A 151 17.06 -25.18 -40.53
C THR A 151 18.08 -26.23 -40.18
N VAL A 152 17.89 -27.46 -40.71
CA VAL A 152 18.89 -28.51 -40.61
C VAL A 152 19.26 -29.01 -41.97
N ALA A 153 20.54 -29.05 -42.29
CA ALA A 153 21.11 -29.70 -43.46
C ALA A 153 21.31 -31.19 -43.12
N VAL A 154 20.66 -32.06 -43.88
CA VAL A 154 20.79 -33.54 -43.76
C VAL A 154 21.56 -34.03 -44.96
N THR A 155 22.66 -34.72 -44.74
CA THR A 155 23.58 -35.17 -45.82
C THR A 155 23.77 -36.67 -45.76
N ASN A 156 23.78 -37.30 -46.96
CA ASN A 156 24.24 -38.65 -47.18
C ASN A 156 25.31 -38.70 -48.29
N SER A 157 25.71 -39.88 -48.77
CA SER A 157 26.70 -40.05 -49.85
C SER A 157 26.27 -39.41 -51.18
N CYS A 158 25.01 -39.08 -51.39
CA CYS A 158 24.50 -38.45 -52.61
C CYS A 158 24.36 -36.93 -52.54
N GLY A 159 24.52 -36.35 -51.36
CA GLY A 159 24.41 -34.91 -51.20
C GLY A 159 23.56 -34.49 -50.01
N THR A 160 23.10 -33.24 -50.02
CA THR A 160 22.42 -32.59 -48.90
C THR A 160 21.02 -32.14 -49.26
N THR A 161 20.09 -32.40 -48.35
CA THR A 161 18.73 -31.81 -48.36
C THR A 161 18.58 -30.93 -47.10
N THR A 162 18.06 -29.72 -47.29
CA THR A 162 17.76 -28.82 -46.18
C THR A 162 16.28 -28.97 -45.79
N SER A 163 16.02 -28.93 -44.50
CA SER A 163 14.66 -28.95 -43.96
C SER A 163 13.87 -27.68 -44.32
N PRO A 164 12.52 -27.76 -44.29
CA PRO A 164 11.70 -26.56 -44.18
C PRO A 164 12.07 -25.71 -42.92
N ASP A 165 11.60 -24.48 -42.91
CA ASP A 165 11.90 -23.52 -41.86
C ASP A 165 11.20 -23.86 -40.52
N TYR A 166 11.97 -23.83 -39.44
CA TYR A 166 11.46 -23.78 -38.06
C TYR A 166 11.61 -22.35 -37.58
N THR A 167 10.52 -21.59 -37.50
CA THR A 167 10.54 -20.21 -37.02
C THR A 167 10.31 -20.18 -35.53
N ILE A 168 11.29 -19.72 -34.75
CA ILE A 168 11.18 -19.51 -33.34
C ILE A 168 11.03 -18.02 -33.08
N THR A 169 9.99 -17.63 -32.36
CA THR A 169 9.82 -16.28 -31.78
C THR A 169 9.96 -16.35 -30.29
N VAL A 170 10.66 -15.39 -29.69
CA VAL A 170 10.89 -15.34 -28.23
C VAL A 170 10.41 -14.01 -27.71
N SER A 171 9.45 -14.07 -26.83
CA SER A 171 8.88 -12.91 -26.13
C SER A 171 9.27 -12.94 -24.66
N GLN A 172 9.23 -11.79 -24.00
CA GLN A 172 9.39 -11.68 -22.54
C GLN A 172 8.08 -11.26 -21.88
N ALA A 173 7.97 -11.51 -20.56
CA ALA A 173 6.88 -10.94 -19.77
C ALA A 173 6.86 -9.41 -19.89
N PRO A 174 5.73 -8.74 -19.67
CA PRO A 174 5.65 -7.29 -19.73
C PRO A 174 6.63 -6.63 -18.74
N ILE A 175 7.16 -5.46 -19.11
CA ILE A 175 8.05 -4.67 -18.25
C ILE A 175 7.34 -3.37 -17.91
N ILE A 176 7.11 -3.15 -16.59
CA ILE A 176 6.61 -1.87 -16.09
C ILE A 176 7.73 -0.85 -16.22
N THR A 177 7.49 0.24 -16.94
CA THR A 177 8.46 1.32 -17.20
C THR A 177 8.19 2.57 -16.37
N LEU A 178 6.97 2.68 -15.80
CA LEU A 178 6.58 3.71 -14.87
C LEU A 178 5.62 3.12 -13.85
N ASP A 179 6.00 3.18 -12.58
CA ASP A 179 5.15 2.82 -11.45
C ASP A 179 4.21 3.96 -11.06
N PRO A 180 3.00 3.65 -10.57
CA PRO A 180 2.09 4.66 -10.03
C PRO A 180 2.63 5.25 -8.73
N VAL A 181 2.30 6.53 -8.47
CA VAL A 181 2.75 7.28 -7.29
C VAL A 181 1.64 7.38 -6.25
N SER A 182 2.00 7.20 -4.98
CA SER A 182 1.09 7.35 -3.84
C SER A 182 0.57 8.77 -3.70
N GLN A 183 -0.68 8.91 -3.26
CA GLN A 183 -1.36 10.19 -3.12
C GLN A 183 -2.05 10.27 -1.75
N ALA A 184 -2.05 11.48 -1.17
CA ALA A 184 -2.85 11.84 0.00
C ALA A 184 -3.71 13.05 -0.39
N LEU A 185 -5.00 12.83 -0.52
CA LEU A 185 -5.95 13.81 -1.06
C LEU A 185 -7.17 13.95 -0.15
N CYS A 186 -7.84 15.08 -0.26
CA CYS A 186 -9.07 15.32 0.48
C CYS A 186 -10.26 14.62 -0.16
N ALA A 187 -11.21 14.18 0.66
CA ALA A 187 -12.49 13.67 0.19
C ALA A 187 -13.16 14.67 -0.78
N GLY A 188 -13.75 14.14 -1.85
CA GLY A 188 -14.33 14.93 -2.93
C GLY A 188 -13.36 15.29 -4.07
N ALA A 189 -12.05 15.15 -3.88
CA ALA A 189 -11.05 15.38 -4.93
C ALA A 189 -11.06 14.26 -5.99
N THR A 190 -10.23 14.41 -7.02
CA THR A 190 -9.98 13.37 -8.03
C THR A 190 -8.56 12.82 -7.84
N ALA A 191 -8.46 11.52 -7.63
CA ALA A 191 -7.18 10.80 -7.64
C ALA A 191 -6.90 10.28 -9.05
N THR A 192 -5.64 10.42 -9.51
CA THR A 192 -5.22 9.95 -10.84
C THR A 192 -3.91 9.17 -10.72
N PHE A 193 -3.95 7.88 -11.00
CA PHE A 193 -2.77 7.02 -11.06
C PHE A 193 -2.40 6.80 -12.52
N THR A 194 -1.11 6.95 -12.83
CA THR A 194 -0.56 6.69 -14.17
C THR A 194 0.56 5.66 -14.04
N ALA A 195 0.54 4.67 -14.94
CA ALA A 195 1.57 3.67 -15.09
C ALA A 195 1.89 3.47 -16.56
N ASN A 196 3.10 3.02 -16.90
CA ASN A 196 3.44 2.65 -18.26
C ASN A 196 4.07 1.26 -18.31
N VAL A 197 3.89 0.59 -19.43
CA VAL A 197 4.37 -0.78 -19.65
C VAL A 197 4.78 -0.98 -21.11
N THR A 198 5.73 -1.87 -21.35
CA THR A 198 6.08 -2.39 -22.68
C THR A 198 5.82 -3.88 -22.74
N GLY A 199 5.46 -4.38 -23.94
CA GLY A 199 5.27 -5.81 -24.20
C GLY A 199 3.97 -6.42 -23.65
N ALA A 200 3.03 -5.64 -23.14
CA ALA A 200 1.73 -6.12 -22.68
C ALA A 200 0.73 -6.26 -23.84
N THR A 201 -0.12 -7.26 -23.76
CA THR A 201 -1.32 -7.42 -24.61
C THR A 201 -2.59 -6.97 -23.90
N SER A 202 -2.57 -6.94 -22.56
CA SER A 202 -3.66 -6.43 -21.74
C SER A 202 -3.14 -5.83 -20.44
N VAL A 203 -3.89 -4.87 -19.91
CA VAL A 203 -3.57 -4.18 -18.66
C VAL A 203 -4.84 -4.02 -17.83
N LYS A 204 -4.67 -3.93 -16.50
CA LYS A 204 -5.75 -3.62 -15.57
C LYS A 204 -5.24 -3.05 -14.27
N TRP A 205 -6.10 -2.31 -13.60
CA TRP A 205 -5.86 -1.80 -12.27
C TRP A 205 -6.55 -2.65 -11.20
N GLN A 206 -5.89 -2.79 -10.06
CA GLN A 206 -6.46 -3.41 -8.86
C GLN A 206 -6.34 -2.48 -7.66
N ARG A 207 -7.33 -2.56 -6.76
CA ARG A 207 -7.29 -1.96 -5.43
C ARG A 207 -7.34 -3.09 -4.39
N ASN A 208 -6.35 -3.14 -3.52
CA ASN A 208 -6.22 -4.21 -2.50
C ASN A 208 -6.37 -5.61 -3.10
N GLY A 209 -5.81 -5.82 -4.31
CA GLY A 209 -5.88 -7.09 -5.04
C GLY A 209 -7.18 -7.33 -5.82
N VAL A 210 -8.18 -6.44 -5.72
CA VAL A 210 -9.47 -6.56 -6.42
C VAL A 210 -9.48 -5.69 -7.66
N ASP A 211 -9.91 -6.24 -8.79
CA ASP A 211 -10.02 -5.53 -10.07
C ASP A 211 -11.00 -4.35 -9.97
N VAL A 212 -10.60 -3.19 -10.49
CA VAL A 212 -11.44 -1.99 -10.51
C VAL A 212 -12.05 -1.69 -11.88
N GLY A 213 -11.91 -2.63 -12.84
CA GLY A 213 -12.53 -2.52 -14.16
C GLY A 213 -11.87 -1.54 -15.13
N ASN A 214 -10.72 -0.96 -14.81
CA ASN A 214 -9.99 -0.04 -15.69
C ASN A 214 -8.87 -0.80 -16.43
N THR A 215 -8.83 -0.62 -17.76
CA THR A 215 -7.91 -1.29 -18.69
C THR A 215 -7.02 -0.32 -19.47
N THR A 216 -6.80 0.89 -18.95
CA THR A 216 -5.92 1.91 -19.53
C THR A 216 -4.72 2.18 -18.64
N ASN A 217 -3.72 2.86 -19.17
CA ASN A 217 -2.53 3.26 -18.41
C ASN A 217 -2.80 4.30 -17.33
N THR A 218 -3.99 4.89 -17.32
CA THR A 218 -4.39 5.91 -16.34
C THR A 218 -5.69 5.50 -15.67
N LEU A 219 -5.69 5.42 -14.35
CA LEU A 219 -6.88 5.26 -13.52
C LEU A 219 -7.24 6.60 -12.87
N SER A 220 -8.41 7.11 -13.19
CA SER A 220 -8.96 8.34 -12.58
C SER A 220 -10.17 7.99 -11.72
N ILE A 221 -10.17 8.44 -10.47
CA ILE A 221 -11.23 8.22 -9.48
C ILE A 221 -11.72 9.59 -9.03
N SER A 222 -12.87 10.02 -9.51
CA SER A 222 -13.49 11.29 -9.14
C SER A 222 -14.25 11.18 -7.82
N ASN A 223 -14.36 12.30 -7.10
CA ASN A 223 -15.13 12.39 -5.85
C ASN A 223 -14.75 11.32 -4.83
N ILE A 224 -13.45 11.20 -4.56
CA ILE A 224 -12.94 10.16 -3.65
C ILE A 224 -13.54 10.28 -2.26
N ALA A 225 -13.81 9.13 -1.65
CA ALA A 225 -14.26 8.98 -0.27
C ALA A 225 -13.39 7.98 0.48
N ALA A 226 -13.58 7.83 1.78
CA ALA A 226 -12.83 6.85 2.60
C ALA A 226 -12.86 5.43 2.02
N ALA A 227 -13.96 5.05 1.35
CA ALA A 227 -14.09 3.75 0.69
C ALA A 227 -13.11 3.57 -0.50
N ASN A 228 -12.56 4.63 -1.06
CA ASN A 228 -11.58 4.57 -2.15
C ASN A 228 -10.13 4.46 -1.63
N ALA A 229 -9.90 4.68 -0.35
CA ALA A 229 -8.57 4.52 0.25
C ALA A 229 -8.08 3.07 0.10
N GLY A 230 -6.78 2.90 -0.10
CA GLY A 230 -6.18 1.59 -0.26
C GLY A 230 -4.93 1.58 -1.12
N SER A 231 -4.46 0.38 -1.42
CA SER A 231 -3.28 0.12 -2.24
C SER A 231 -3.71 -0.18 -3.68
N TYR A 232 -3.19 0.56 -4.63
CA TYR A 232 -3.45 0.42 -6.05
C TYR A 232 -2.24 -0.16 -6.76
N THR A 233 -2.47 -1.16 -7.60
CA THR A 233 -1.45 -1.80 -8.44
C THR A 233 -1.92 -1.87 -9.87
N TYR A 234 -0.97 -1.80 -10.80
CA TYR A 234 -1.19 -1.93 -12.23
C TYR A 234 -0.64 -3.29 -12.69
N LEU A 235 -1.47 -4.10 -13.27
CA LEU A 235 -1.13 -5.42 -13.78
C LEU A 235 -1.07 -5.38 -15.30
N ALA A 236 0.00 -5.91 -15.85
CA ALA A 236 0.24 -6.01 -17.28
C ALA A 236 0.47 -7.48 -17.64
N THR A 237 -0.24 -7.98 -18.65
CA THR A 237 -0.22 -9.40 -19.02
C THR A 237 0.05 -9.56 -20.51
N ASN A 238 0.82 -10.60 -20.86
CA ASN A 238 0.93 -11.16 -22.22
C ASN A 238 0.99 -12.69 -22.13
N SER A 239 1.25 -13.36 -23.27
CA SER A 239 1.38 -14.82 -23.31
C SER A 239 2.53 -15.38 -22.45
N CYS A 240 3.49 -14.56 -22.06
CA CYS A 240 4.64 -14.94 -21.25
C CYS A 240 4.46 -14.67 -19.76
N GLY A 241 3.35 -14.11 -19.33
CA GLY A 241 3.03 -13.92 -17.91
C GLY A 241 2.42 -12.57 -17.59
N THR A 242 2.33 -12.32 -16.29
CA THR A 242 1.81 -11.06 -15.72
C THR A 242 2.88 -10.40 -14.87
N THR A 243 3.09 -9.12 -15.08
CA THR A 243 3.94 -8.27 -14.25
C THR A 243 3.07 -7.27 -13.51
N THR A 244 3.36 -7.08 -12.23
CA THR A 244 2.64 -6.14 -11.36
C THR A 244 3.55 -4.97 -11.01
N SER A 245 3.02 -3.76 -11.04
CA SER A 245 3.74 -2.54 -10.62
C SER A 245 4.04 -2.54 -9.12
N ALA A 246 4.91 -1.65 -8.70
CA ALA A 246 4.95 -1.21 -7.30
C ALA A 246 3.56 -0.71 -6.87
N ALA A 247 3.26 -0.86 -5.58
CA ALA A 247 1.98 -0.44 -5.03
C ALA A 247 1.99 1.08 -4.74
N ALA A 248 0.95 1.79 -5.19
CA ALA A 248 0.68 3.17 -4.83
C ALA A 248 -0.48 3.26 -3.84
N THR A 249 -0.30 3.95 -2.73
CA THR A 249 -1.36 4.14 -1.73
C THR A 249 -2.17 5.39 -2.01
N LEU A 250 -3.49 5.30 -1.89
CA LEU A 250 -4.38 6.44 -1.78
C LEU A 250 -4.79 6.60 -0.32
N ALA A 251 -4.37 7.70 0.30
CA ALA A 251 -4.92 8.17 1.57
C ALA A 251 -6.00 9.22 1.29
N VAL A 252 -7.15 9.08 1.93
CA VAL A 252 -8.26 10.04 1.81
C VAL A 252 -8.41 10.76 3.14
N ASN A 253 -8.07 12.03 3.14
CA ASN A 253 -8.13 12.92 4.29
C ASN A 253 -9.47 13.64 4.36
N ASN A 254 -9.88 14.01 5.57
CA ASN A 254 -11.07 14.81 5.82
C ASN A 254 -10.72 16.05 6.65
N LYS A 255 -11.68 16.98 6.77
CA LYS A 255 -11.58 18.10 7.70
C LYS A 255 -11.42 17.60 9.13
N PRO A 256 -10.70 18.32 10.00
CA PRO A 256 -10.57 17.94 11.40
C PRO A 256 -11.92 18.02 12.12
N VAL A 257 -12.07 17.21 13.18
CA VAL A 257 -13.26 17.21 14.02
C VAL A 257 -12.86 17.61 15.45
N ILE A 258 -13.54 18.61 16.01
CA ILE A 258 -13.41 18.98 17.42
C ILE A 258 -14.38 18.08 18.21
N ASN A 259 -13.82 17.22 19.06
CA ASN A 259 -14.59 16.25 19.86
C ASN A 259 -15.03 16.84 21.20
N SER A 260 -14.20 17.72 21.78
CA SER A 260 -14.47 18.32 23.09
C SER A 260 -13.72 19.62 23.29
N LEU A 261 -14.29 20.51 24.13
CA LEU A 261 -13.58 21.57 24.82
C LEU A 261 -13.80 21.36 26.32
N THR A 262 -12.72 21.15 27.04
CA THR A 262 -12.75 20.94 28.50
C THR A 262 -12.16 22.14 29.21
N THR A 263 -12.84 22.57 30.25
CA THR A 263 -12.41 23.71 31.09
C THR A 263 -12.97 23.59 32.51
N THR A 264 -12.40 24.31 33.43
CA THR A 264 -12.96 24.51 34.76
C THR A 264 -13.68 25.88 34.78
N SER A 265 -14.97 25.88 35.06
CA SER A 265 -15.77 27.09 35.19
C SER A 265 -16.76 26.90 36.35
N PRO A 266 -16.98 27.91 37.19
CA PRO A 266 -16.47 29.28 37.10
C PRO A 266 -14.98 29.41 37.53
N VAL A 267 -14.31 30.47 37.06
CA VAL A 267 -12.90 30.78 37.28
C VAL A 267 -12.78 31.95 38.27
N CYS A 268 -11.93 31.82 39.28
CA CYS A 268 -11.68 32.90 40.24
C CYS A 268 -10.99 34.09 39.57
N ALA A 269 -11.32 35.29 40.02
CA ALA A 269 -10.64 36.50 39.60
C ALA A 269 -9.13 36.39 39.87
N GLY A 270 -8.29 36.75 38.91
CA GLY A 270 -6.83 36.67 38.98
C GLY A 270 -6.22 35.29 38.74
N ALA A 271 -7.01 34.22 38.71
CA ALA A 271 -6.52 32.88 38.43
C ALA A 271 -6.23 32.70 36.91
N THR A 272 -5.54 31.61 36.54
CA THR A 272 -5.36 31.23 35.15
C THR A 272 -6.49 30.29 34.74
N ALA A 273 -7.24 30.65 33.70
CA ALA A 273 -8.19 29.78 33.06
C ALA A 273 -7.52 29.00 31.92
N THR A 274 -7.88 27.74 31.74
CA THR A 274 -7.38 26.90 30.65
C THR A 274 -8.55 26.21 29.93
N ILE A 275 -8.54 26.27 28.60
CA ILE A 275 -9.45 25.51 27.76
C ILE A 275 -8.62 24.54 26.93
N THR A 276 -8.89 23.24 27.02
CA THR A 276 -8.20 22.20 26.27
C THR A 276 -9.14 21.57 25.26
N SER A 277 -8.68 21.47 24.00
CA SER A 277 -9.45 20.85 22.93
C SER A 277 -9.03 19.39 22.70
N GLY A 278 -10.01 18.50 22.50
CA GLY A 278 -9.83 17.20 21.92
C GLY A 278 -10.13 17.26 20.43
N VAL A 279 -9.15 16.96 19.56
CA VAL A 279 -9.29 17.08 18.10
C VAL A 279 -8.86 15.80 17.42
N THR A 280 -9.67 15.34 16.45
CA THR A 280 -9.30 14.26 15.51
C THR A 280 -8.85 14.88 14.19
N PRO A 281 -7.59 14.67 13.76
CA PRO A 281 -7.03 15.30 12.55
C PRO A 281 -7.60 14.76 11.23
N ASN A 282 -8.15 13.52 11.22
CA ASN A 282 -8.73 12.83 10.06
C ASN A 282 -7.76 12.69 8.87
N GLY A 283 -6.53 12.25 9.17
CA GLY A 283 -5.52 11.87 8.17
C GLY A 283 -4.47 12.94 7.87
N ASP A 284 -4.74 14.22 8.16
CA ASP A 284 -3.75 15.29 8.05
C ASP A 284 -3.48 15.92 9.41
N ASN A 285 -2.27 15.69 9.92
CA ASN A 285 -1.83 16.16 11.24
C ASN A 285 -1.30 17.60 11.25
N ASN A 286 -1.25 18.28 10.10
CA ASN A 286 -0.84 19.68 10.03
C ASN A 286 -2.02 20.59 10.42
N LEU A 287 -2.30 20.68 11.72
CA LEU A 287 -3.43 21.43 12.24
C LEU A 287 -3.04 22.88 12.57
N THR A 288 -3.90 23.80 12.18
CA THR A 288 -3.87 25.19 12.64
C THR A 288 -5.07 25.46 13.52
N TYR A 289 -4.87 26.21 14.59
CA TYR A 289 -5.90 26.54 15.59
C TYR A 289 -6.18 28.03 15.59
N SER A 290 -7.42 28.40 15.76
CA SER A 290 -7.85 29.79 15.92
C SER A 290 -8.93 29.89 16.98
N TRP A 291 -8.63 30.55 18.09
CA TRP A 291 -9.56 30.81 19.17
C TRP A 291 -10.22 32.17 19.03
N SER A 292 -11.48 32.29 19.46
CA SER A 292 -12.20 33.54 19.54
C SER A 292 -13.00 33.67 20.84
N LEU A 293 -13.20 34.90 21.30
CA LEU A 293 -14.07 35.27 22.40
C LEU A 293 -15.19 36.18 21.88
N GLY A 294 -16.43 35.76 22.06
CA GLY A 294 -17.58 36.54 21.59
C GLY A 294 -17.55 36.82 20.08
N GLY A 295 -16.92 35.95 19.28
CA GLY A 295 -16.73 36.10 17.84
C GLY A 295 -15.46 36.86 17.42
N SER A 296 -14.76 37.53 18.35
CA SER A 296 -13.51 38.23 18.05
C SER A 296 -12.31 37.29 18.20
N VAL A 297 -11.43 37.21 17.18
CA VAL A 297 -10.24 36.33 17.19
C VAL A 297 -9.23 36.76 18.27
N ILE A 298 -8.72 35.81 19.02
CA ILE A 298 -7.68 36.02 20.02
C ILE A 298 -6.31 35.84 19.33
N VAL A 299 -5.61 36.97 19.14
CA VAL A 299 -4.32 36.97 18.44
C VAL A 299 -3.28 36.17 19.24
N GLY A 300 -2.54 35.30 18.58
CA GLY A 300 -1.50 34.44 19.19
C GLY A 300 -2.03 33.16 19.83
N ALA A 301 -3.34 32.93 19.90
CA ALA A 301 -3.94 31.70 20.37
C ALA A 301 -4.02 30.65 19.25
N ASN A 302 -2.91 29.97 18.96
CA ASN A 302 -2.71 29.10 17.81
C ASN A 302 -2.38 27.63 18.20
N THR A 303 -2.71 27.24 19.41
CA THR A 303 -2.52 25.87 19.92
C THR A 303 -3.82 25.23 20.35
N GLY A 304 -3.84 23.89 20.51
CA GLY A 304 -5.01 23.16 21.01
C GLY A 304 -5.43 23.48 22.43
N THR A 305 -4.57 24.19 23.17
CA THR A 305 -4.86 24.64 24.54
C THR A 305 -4.77 26.16 24.59
N LEU A 306 -5.83 26.81 25.06
CA LEU A 306 -5.87 28.24 25.32
C LEU A 306 -5.64 28.46 26.83
N SER A 307 -4.62 29.25 27.17
CA SER A 307 -4.33 29.68 28.54
C SER A 307 -4.60 31.20 28.68
N ILE A 308 -5.39 31.56 29.67
CA ILE A 308 -5.81 32.93 29.95
C ILE A 308 -5.33 33.29 31.39
N PRO A 309 -4.15 33.89 31.51
CA PRO A 309 -3.64 34.29 32.83
C PRO A 309 -4.41 35.49 33.35
N ASN A 310 -4.45 35.66 34.70
CA ASN A 310 -5.10 36.78 35.38
C ASN A 310 -6.55 37.00 34.90
N PHE A 311 -7.39 35.97 34.98
CA PHE A 311 -8.77 35.99 34.50
C PHE A 311 -9.60 37.09 35.18
N GLN A 312 -10.22 37.94 34.40
CA GLN A 312 -11.03 39.07 34.82
C GLN A 312 -12.43 39.06 34.13
N SER A 313 -13.30 39.99 34.51
CA SER A 313 -14.63 40.11 33.92
C SER A 313 -14.63 40.27 32.38
N ALA A 314 -13.61 40.95 31.84
CA ALA A 314 -13.44 41.12 30.40
C ALA A 314 -13.10 39.80 29.65
N ASN A 315 -12.63 38.79 30.37
CA ASN A 315 -12.32 37.47 29.82
C ASN A 315 -13.50 36.50 29.97
N ALA A 316 -14.54 36.87 30.71
CA ALA A 316 -15.74 36.02 30.83
C ALA A 316 -16.56 36.08 29.55
N GLY A 317 -17.00 34.91 29.08
CA GLY A 317 -17.80 34.84 27.84
C GLY A 317 -17.70 33.50 27.12
N THR A 318 -18.23 33.45 25.93
CA THR A 318 -18.22 32.26 25.10
C THR A 318 -17.00 32.25 24.20
N TYR A 319 -16.18 31.21 24.38
CA TYR A 319 -15.02 30.91 23.55
C TYR A 319 -15.39 29.94 22.47
N ALA A 320 -14.89 30.14 21.27
CA ALA A 320 -15.04 29.22 20.15
C ALA A 320 -13.67 28.87 19.54
N LEU A 321 -13.54 27.64 19.08
CA LEU A 321 -12.35 27.13 18.41
C LEU A 321 -12.68 26.76 16.97
N VAL A 322 -11.81 27.15 16.04
CA VAL A 322 -11.76 26.67 14.68
C VAL A 322 -10.43 25.96 14.48
N VAL A 323 -10.46 24.73 13.96
CA VAL A 323 -9.27 23.95 13.60
C VAL A 323 -9.30 23.70 12.09
N THR A 324 -8.14 23.91 11.46
CA THR A 324 -8.02 23.77 10.00
C THR A 324 -6.86 22.85 9.64
N ASN A 325 -7.03 21.98 8.64
CA ASN A 325 -5.98 21.23 7.97
C ASN A 325 -5.99 21.53 6.46
N SER A 326 -5.22 20.81 5.64
CA SER A 326 -5.18 20.99 4.19
C SER A 326 -6.53 20.78 3.50
N CYS A 327 -7.46 20.05 4.13
CA CYS A 327 -8.81 19.77 3.61
C CYS A 327 -9.85 20.82 4.02
N GLY A 328 -9.46 21.79 4.82
CA GLY A 328 -10.31 22.90 5.25
C GLY A 328 -10.59 22.92 6.74
N SER A 329 -11.43 23.87 7.15
CA SER A 329 -11.78 24.09 8.54
C SER A 329 -12.83 23.09 9.03
N SER A 330 -12.77 22.76 10.33
CA SER A 330 -13.82 22.00 11.00
C SER A 330 -15.16 22.70 10.83
N THR A 331 -16.20 21.93 10.46
CA THR A 331 -17.58 22.42 10.46
C THR A 331 -18.17 22.17 11.84
N GLY A 332 -18.59 23.24 12.49
CA GLY A 332 -19.09 23.20 13.85
C GLY A 332 -18.02 23.71 14.81
N SER A 333 -18.14 24.98 15.20
CA SER A 333 -17.35 25.51 16.29
C SER A 333 -17.82 24.83 17.56
N SER A 334 -16.94 24.04 18.20
CA SER A 334 -17.18 23.69 19.59
C SER A 334 -17.00 24.94 20.43
N THR A 335 -17.99 25.28 21.21
CA THR A 335 -17.98 26.46 22.08
C THR A 335 -18.01 26.04 23.53
N THR A 336 -17.37 26.82 24.37
CA THR A 336 -17.46 26.68 25.82
C THR A 336 -17.54 28.06 26.46
N THR A 337 -18.19 28.15 27.62
CA THR A 337 -18.36 29.43 28.32
C THR A 337 -17.54 29.43 29.60
N LEU A 338 -16.73 30.46 29.75
CA LEU A 338 -16.03 30.74 31.01
C LEU A 338 -16.80 31.83 31.78
N GLN A 339 -17.08 31.57 33.04
CA GLN A 339 -17.72 32.50 33.97
C GLN A 339 -16.73 32.96 35.02
N LEU A 340 -16.77 34.23 35.35
CA LEU A 340 -15.99 34.78 36.47
C LEU A 340 -16.68 34.38 37.77
N GLN A 341 -15.91 33.81 38.68
CA GLN A 341 -16.29 33.69 40.10
C GLN A 341 -15.77 34.93 40.84
N PRO A 342 -16.65 35.88 41.12
CA PRO A 342 -16.20 37.10 41.83
C PRO A 342 -15.79 36.77 43.27
N THR A 343 -14.85 37.56 43.78
CA THR A 343 -14.43 37.45 45.19
C THR A 343 -15.61 37.73 46.13
N PRO A 344 -15.84 36.91 47.17
CA PRO A 344 -16.89 37.19 48.12
C PRO A 344 -16.58 38.47 48.94
N ALA A 345 -17.62 39.12 49.45
CA ALA A 345 -17.45 40.25 50.34
C ALA A 345 -18.41 40.13 51.53
N VAL A 346 -17.96 40.64 52.64
CA VAL A 346 -18.71 40.73 53.91
C VAL A 346 -18.94 42.21 54.23
N ALA A 347 -20.20 42.59 54.36
CA ALA A 347 -20.53 43.96 54.81
C ALA A 347 -20.09 44.16 56.25
N ASN A 348 -19.72 45.40 56.57
CA ASN A 348 -19.32 45.74 57.93
C ASN A 348 -20.47 45.47 58.91
N VAL A 349 -20.16 44.77 59.98
CA VAL A 349 -21.03 44.59 61.13
C VAL A 349 -20.76 45.67 62.12
N THR A 350 -21.80 46.33 62.63
CA THR A 350 -21.65 47.29 63.72
C THR A 350 -21.42 46.56 65.05
N ASP A 351 -20.78 47.27 66.02
CA ASP A 351 -20.60 46.76 67.38
C ASP A 351 -21.96 46.33 67.98
N GLN A 352 -21.93 45.22 68.69
CA GLN A 352 -23.13 44.60 69.31
C GLN A 352 -23.09 44.75 70.79
N THR A 353 -24.26 45.07 71.39
CA THR A 353 -24.42 45.11 72.86
C THR A 353 -25.49 44.09 73.26
N VAL A 354 -25.17 43.19 74.13
CA VAL A 354 -26.07 42.10 74.59
C VAL A 354 -26.01 41.97 76.10
N CYS A 355 -27.10 41.69 76.78
CA CYS A 355 -27.13 41.40 78.19
C CYS A 355 -26.59 40.04 78.56
N LEU A 356 -25.89 39.91 79.69
CA LEU A 356 -25.43 38.64 80.24
C LEU A 356 -26.55 37.59 80.28
N GLY A 357 -26.27 36.36 79.79
CA GLY A 357 -27.20 35.27 79.73
C GLY A 357 -28.15 35.28 78.51
N ASN A 358 -28.19 36.33 77.70
CA ASN A 358 -28.99 36.40 76.55
C ASN A 358 -28.28 35.70 75.31
N THR A 359 -28.93 35.64 74.22
CA THR A 359 -28.35 35.11 72.97
C THR A 359 -27.81 36.22 72.13
N LEU A 360 -26.50 36.16 71.77
CA LEU A 360 -25.93 36.99 70.72
C LEU A 360 -26.30 36.40 69.37
N ASN A 361 -26.93 37.19 68.48
CA ASN A 361 -27.26 36.81 67.13
C ASN A 361 -26.68 37.88 66.16
N VAL A 362 -25.75 37.44 65.30
CA VAL A 362 -25.13 38.30 64.29
C VAL A 362 -25.33 37.72 62.89
N ALA A 363 -25.99 38.47 62.03
CA ALA A 363 -26.29 38.12 60.67
C ALA A 363 -25.68 39.08 59.67
N PRO A 364 -24.39 38.94 59.30
CA PRO A 364 -23.76 39.81 58.32
C PRO A 364 -24.43 39.68 56.96
N VAL A 365 -24.36 40.74 56.16
CA VAL A 365 -24.75 40.68 54.73
C VAL A 365 -23.53 40.29 53.92
N TYR A 366 -23.70 39.26 53.07
CA TYR A 366 -22.68 38.76 52.20
C TYR A 366 -23.04 39.09 50.75
N THR A 367 -22.02 39.40 49.93
CA THR A 367 -22.18 39.53 48.47
C THR A 367 -21.24 38.58 47.75
N ASN A 368 -21.56 38.18 46.50
CA ASN A 368 -20.77 37.26 45.68
C ASN A 368 -20.59 35.87 46.31
N VAL A 369 -21.56 35.40 47.07
CA VAL A 369 -21.56 34.10 47.76
C VAL A 369 -22.46 33.09 47.03
N SER A 370 -22.59 33.18 45.72
CA SER A 370 -23.31 32.21 44.89
C SER A 370 -22.42 30.97 44.64
N GLY A 371 -23.01 29.77 44.75
CA GLY A 371 -22.34 28.48 44.51
C GLY A 371 -22.55 27.47 45.64
N SER A 372 -22.31 26.20 45.36
CA SER A 372 -22.52 25.09 46.29
C SER A 372 -21.42 24.94 47.37
N ASN A 373 -20.31 25.66 47.24
CA ASN A 373 -19.12 25.47 48.09
C ASN A 373 -18.81 26.69 48.98
N VAL A 374 -19.86 27.45 49.35
CA VAL A 374 -19.66 28.59 50.28
C VAL A 374 -19.47 28.03 51.69
N THR A 375 -18.36 28.46 52.32
CA THR A 375 -18.05 28.10 53.69
C THR A 375 -17.82 29.36 54.53
N TYR A 376 -18.17 29.31 55.83
CA TYR A 376 -17.99 30.36 56.78
C TYR A 376 -17.18 29.85 57.98
N GLN A 377 -16.41 30.73 58.62
CA GLN A 377 -15.74 30.43 59.86
C GLN A 377 -15.70 31.70 60.71
N TRP A 378 -16.25 31.62 61.91
CA TRP A 378 -16.20 32.71 62.87
C TRP A 378 -14.96 32.68 63.76
N TYR A 379 -14.51 33.83 64.12
CA TYR A 379 -13.34 34.06 64.99
C TYR A 379 -13.69 34.97 66.15
N PHE A 380 -13.06 34.71 67.30
CA PHE A 380 -13.10 35.49 68.49
C PHE A 380 -11.67 35.84 68.97
N GLU A 381 -11.34 37.09 69.14
CA GLU A 381 -10.00 37.57 69.50
C GLU A 381 -8.92 36.94 68.58
N GLY A 382 -9.20 36.78 67.31
CA GLY A 382 -8.29 36.18 66.34
C GLY A 382 -8.22 34.64 66.32
N ASN A 383 -8.85 33.97 67.29
CA ASN A 383 -8.88 32.52 67.39
C ASN A 383 -10.14 31.96 66.77
N VAL A 384 -10.00 30.75 66.15
CA VAL A 384 -11.13 30.03 65.53
C VAL A 384 -12.20 29.72 66.59
N LEU A 385 -13.45 30.08 66.28
CA LEU A 385 -14.58 29.62 67.08
C LEU A 385 -15.01 28.26 66.54
N ASN A 386 -14.60 27.19 67.21
CA ASN A 386 -14.90 25.83 66.83
C ASN A 386 -16.40 25.60 66.74
N GLY A 387 -16.85 24.97 65.59
CA GLY A 387 -18.24 24.66 65.33
C GLY A 387 -19.08 25.86 64.84
N GLN A 388 -18.55 27.08 64.83
CA GLN A 388 -19.26 28.26 64.33
C GLN A 388 -18.96 28.46 62.83
N THR A 389 -19.64 27.64 62.00
CA THR A 389 -19.41 27.59 60.55
C THR A 389 -20.68 27.97 59.77
N ALA A 390 -21.67 28.53 60.40
CA ALA A 390 -22.86 29.04 59.76
C ALA A 390 -22.69 30.49 59.28
N ALA A 391 -23.51 30.94 58.32
CA ALA A 391 -23.52 32.31 57.85
C ALA A 391 -23.87 33.33 58.95
N GLN A 392 -24.56 32.91 60.00
CA GLN A 392 -24.92 33.69 61.18
C GLN A 392 -24.20 33.12 62.40
N LEU A 393 -23.77 34.03 63.30
CA LEU A 393 -23.25 33.68 64.61
C LEU A 393 -24.37 33.68 65.64
N ASN A 394 -24.55 32.53 66.28
CA ASN A 394 -25.49 32.42 67.41
C ASN A 394 -24.74 31.89 68.63
N ILE A 395 -24.64 32.70 69.68
CA ILE A 395 -24.08 32.27 70.96
C ILE A 395 -25.17 32.43 72.03
N SER A 396 -25.70 31.30 72.51
CA SER A 396 -26.68 31.26 73.60
C SER A 396 -26.03 31.39 74.96
N ASN A 397 -26.74 31.99 75.89
CA ASN A 397 -26.23 32.23 77.28
C ASN A 397 -24.85 32.90 77.27
N ILE A 398 -24.73 34.02 76.59
CA ILE A 398 -23.46 34.75 76.49
C ILE A 398 -22.91 35.15 77.85
N THR A 399 -21.61 35.01 78.07
CA THR A 399 -20.90 35.34 79.28
C THR A 399 -19.98 36.55 79.11
N THR A 400 -19.54 37.18 80.19
CA THR A 400 -18.59 38.33 80.14
C THR A 400 -17.26 37.95 79.53
N SER A 401 -16.81 36.70 79.61
CA SER A 401 -15.59 36.21 79.02
C SER A 401 -15.67 36.14 77.49
N GLN A 402 -16.87 36.26 76.87
CA GLN A 402 -17.15 36.31 75.47
C GLN A 402 -17.35 37.76 74.96
N ALA A 403 -17.17 38.76 75.79
CA ALA A 403 -17.05 40.14 75.33
C ALA A 403 -15.67 40.32 74.65
N GLY A 404 -15.67 40.98 73.47
CA GLY A 404 -14.45 41.14 72.68
C GLY A 404 -14.69 41.23 71.16
N ARG A 405 -13.63 41.01 70.37
CA ARG A 405 -13.64 41.25 68.93
C ARG A 405 -14.01 39.97 68.17
N TYR A 406 -15.01 40.10 67.34
CA TYR A 406 -15.49 39.00 66.42
C TYR A 406 -15.31 39.42 64.96
N PHE A 407 -15.04 38.42 64.11
CA PHE A 407 -15.14 38.56 62.67
C PHE A 407 -15.45 37.19 62.04
N VAL A 408 -15.93 37.18 60.80
CA VAL A 408 -16.17 36.00 60.02
C VAL A 408 -15.31 36.00 58.79
N THR A 409 -14.81 34.85 58.39
CA THR A 409 -14.26 34.62 57.06
C THR A 409 -15.28 33.89 56.19
N VAL A 410 -15.40 34.29 54.93
CA VAL A 410 -16.25 33.64 53.93
C VAL A 410 -15.39 33.19 52.76
N ASN A 411 -15.62 31.97 52.28
CA ASN A 411 -14.96 31.42 51.10
C ASN A 411 -16.02 30.84 50.18
N ASN A 412 -15.97 31.19 48.88
CA ASN A 412 -16.85 30.69 47.82
C ASN A 412 -16.13 29.78 46.83
N GLY A 413 -15.04 29.14 47.24
CA GLY A 413 -14.16 28.33 46.37
C GLY A 413 -13.01 29.10 45.75
N CYS A 414 -13.00 30.45 45.94
CA CYS A 414 -11.85 31.32 45.66
C CYS A 414 -11.10 31.65 46.94
N ASN A 415 -10.35 32.76 46.99
CA ASN A 415 -9.63 33.15 48.19
C ASN A 415 -10.62 33.53 49.29
N PRO A 416 -10.42 33.08 50.56
CA PRO A 416 -11.24 33.47 51.68
C PRO A 416 -11.07 34.98 51.96
N VAL A 417 -12.19 35.65 52.29
CA VAL A 417 -12.23 37.04 52.65
C VAL A 417 -12.72 37.19 54.08
N SER A 418 -12.01 37.98 54.88
CA SER A 418 -12.39 38.30 56.25
C SER A 418 -13.22 39.58 56.31
N GLY A 419 -14.29 39.56 57.04
CA GLY A 419 -15.05 40.78 57.43
C GLY A 419 -14.25 41.65 58.34
N VAL A 420 -14.60 42.95 58.42
CA VAL A 420 -14.05 43.85 59.38
C VAL A 420 -14.44 43.41 60.82
N PRO A 421 -13.51 43.29 61.74
CA PRO A 421 -13.83 42.92 63.11
C PRO A 421 -14.74 43.98 63.79
N PHE A 422 -15.72 43.50 64.57
CA PHE A 422 -16.63 44.33 65.39
C PHE A 422 -16.53 43.90 66.86
N ASN A 423 -16.92 44.77 67.76
CA ASN A 423 -16.89 44.49 69.22
C ASN A 423 -18.25 43.95 69.67
N VAL A 424 -18.20 43.04 70.62
CA VAL A 424 -19.35 42.57 71.37
C VAL A 424 -19.16 43.02 72.85
N ILE A 425 -20.08 43.82 73.32
CA ILE A 425 -20.12 44.30 74.69
C ILE A 425 -21.19 43.51 75.46
N VAL A 426 -20.81 42.87 76.54
CA VAL A 426 -21.74 42.13 77.39
C VAL A 426 -22.02 42.97 78.67
N LEU A 427 -23.30 43.36 78.80
CA LEU A 427 -23.74 44.14 79.92
C LEU A 427 -24.20 43.26 81.05
N ASN A 428 -23.73 43.47 82.25
CA ASN A 428 -24.24 42.86 83.46
C ASN A 428 -25.57 43.51 83.89
N ALA A 429 -26.38 42.76 84.56
CA ALA A 429 -27.54 43.35 85.24
C ALA A 429 -27.11 44.46 86.16
N PRO A 430 -27.84 45.58 86.23
CA PRO A 430 -27.55 46.63 87.21
C PRO A 430 -27.58 46.01 88.60
N SER A 431 -26.62 46.37 89.44
CA SER A 431 -26.56 45.98 90.80
C SER A 431 -26.67 47.21 91.71
N ILE A 432 -27.49 47.16 92.78
CA ILE A 432 -27.56 48.23 93.78
C ILE A 432 -26.39 47.99 94.72
N GLN A 433 -25.40 48.85 94.60
CA GLN A 433 -24.20 48.80 95.48
C GLN A 433 -24.47 49.32 96.87
N THR A 434 -25.35 50.31 96.98
CA THR A 434 -25.73 50.88 98.30
C THR A 434 -27.27 50.91 98.36
N GLN A 435 -27.82 50.09 99.25
CA GLN A 435 -29.25 50.06 99.47
C GLN A 435 -29.64 51.34 100.24
N PRO A 436 -30.83 51.90 100.03
CA PRO A 436 -31.37 52.91 100.87
C PRO A 436 -31.43 52.41 102.35
N THR A 437 -31.23 53.24 103.28
CA THR A 437 -31.32 52.90 104.74
C THR A 437 -32.73 52.31 105.01
N ALA A 438 -32.77 51.17 105.69
CA ALA A 438 -34.00 50.40 105.95
C ALA A 438 -35.08 51.15 106.71
N GLN A 439 -34.74 52.21 107.39
CA GLN A 439 -35.68 52.96 108.12
C GLN A 439 -35.30 54.46 108.04
N THR A 440 -36.17 55.27 107.43
CA THR A 440 -35.99 56.73 107.35
C THR A 440 -37.26 57.40 107.77
N GLU A 441 -37.24 58.10 108.90
CA GLU A 441 -38.35 58.87 109.37
C GLU A 441 -38.23 60.32 108.85
N ALA A 442 -39.30 60.81 108.19
CA ALA A 442 -39.35 62.18 107.70
C ALA A 442 -40.52 62.92 108.34
N CYS A 443 -40.26 64.11 108.80
CA CYS A 443 -41.31 65.01 109.32
C CYS A 443 -42.12 65.58 108.16
N THR A 444 -43.38 65.85 108.36
CA THR A 444 -44.39 66.22 107.32
C THR A 444 -44.10 67.51 106.56
N THR A 445 -43.00 68.22 106.82
CA THR A 445 -42.63 69.49 106.14
C THR A 445 -41.27 69.51 105.50
N THR A 446 -40.55 68.41 105.42
CA THR A 446 -39.23 68.31 104.79
C THR A 446 -39.21 67.42 103.61
N SER A 447 -38.49 67.85 102.55
CA SER A 447 -38.23 66.96 101.38
C SER A 447 -37.33 65.80 101.76
N PHE A 448 -37.62 64.69 101.26
CA PHE A 448 -36.92 63.47 101.49
C PHE A 448 -36.40 62.90 100.13
N THR A 449 -35.13 62.58 100.12
CA THR A 449 -34.53 61.98 98.92
C THR A 449 -33.91 60.67 99.31
N LEU A 450 -34.33 59.65 98.62
CA LEU A 450 -33.65 58.31 98.63
C LEU A 450 -32.78 58.21 97.42
N SER A 451 -31.56 57.70 97.54
CA SER A 451 -30.64 57.44 96.49
C SER A 451 -30.14 56.01 96.53
N VAL A 452 -29.91 55.40 95.35
CA VAL A 452 -29.26 54.11 95.18
C VAL A 452 -28.05 54.32 94.29
N ALA A 453 -26.91 53.67 94.59
CA ALA A 453 -25.71 53.64 93.79
C ALA A 453 -25.37 52.24 93.32
#